data_a4a62776cdad5d4eab288acd0c3e5fc6
#
_entry.id   a4a62776cdad5d4eab288acd0c3e5fc6
#
_cell.length_a   1.000
_cell.length_b   1.000
_cell.length_c   1.000
_cell.angle_alpha   90.00
_cell.angle_beta   90.00
_cell.angle_gamma   90.00
#
_symmetry.space_group_name_H-M   'P 1'
#
loop_
_entity.id
_entity.type
_entity.pdbx_description
1 polymer ?
#
loop_
_entity_poly.entity_id
_entity_poly.type
_entity_poly.pdbx_seq_one_letter_code
_entity_poly.pdbx_strand_id
1 'polypeptide(L)'
;MHEYSIVQSLLESCEEHARANGAKKVTKVVVKIGVLSGVEPELLQTAFDTFKEKTICDSAEFSINIQKVEIFCNRCNANSTLQKNEFACPKCESVDIKVTDGEDMYLMSLELE
;
A
#
# COMPACT_ATOMS: atom_id res chain seq x y z
N MET A 1 -12.54 -12.40 -1.63
CA MET A 1 -11.63 -11.85 -0.64
C MET A 1 -10.40 -11.30 -1.32
N HIS A 2 -10.38 -9.99 -1.39
CA HIS A 2 -9.29 -9.31 -2.09
C HIS A 2 -7.94 -9.47 -1.37
N GLU A 3 -7.95 -9.45 -0.03
CA GLU A 3 -6.71 -9.51 0.76
C GLU A 3 -5.95 -10.80 0.55
N TYR A 4 -6.66 -11.89 0.41
CA TYR A 4 -6.05 -13.19 0.16
C TYR A 4 -5.27 -13.21 -1.17
N SER A 5 -5.92 -12.75 -2.23
CA SER A 5 -5.29 -12.69 -3.57
C SER A 5 -4.11 -11.70 -3.57
N ILE A 6 -4.25 -10.60 -2.86
CA ILE A 6 -3.21 -9.58 -2.76
C ILE A 6 -1.97 -10.17 -2.07
N VAL A 7 -2.16 -10.93 -0.99
CA VAL A 7 -1.05 -11.56 -0.28
C VAL A 7 -0.33 -12.57 -1.16
N GLN A 8 -1.07 -13.37 -1.93
CA GLN A 8 -0.46 -14.32 -2.84
C GLN A 8 0.42 -13.63 -3.88
N SER A 9 -0.10 -12.57 -4.50
CA SER A 9 0.66 -11.78 -5.48
C SER A 9 1.87 -11.12 -4.82
N LEU A 10 1.71 -10.64 -3.60
CA LEU A 10 2.77 -9.99 -2.86
C LEU A 10 3.91 -10.97 -2.54
N LEU A 11 3.58 -12.17 -2.09
CA LEU A 11 4.57 -13.20 -1.80
C LEU A 11 5.31 -13.63 -3.06
N GLU A 12 4.61 -13.75 -4.18
CA GLU A 12 5.24 -14.05 -5.48
C GLU A 12 6.21 -12.96 -5.89
N SER A 13 5.81 -11.70 -5.72
CA SER A 13 6.66 -10.55 -6.04
C SER A 13 7.91 -10.54 -5.17
N CYS A 14 7.76 -10.83 -3.88
CA CYS A 14 8.88 -10.90 -2.96
C CYS A 14 9.86 -12.00 -3.37
N GLU A 15 9.34 -13.16 -3.77
CA GLU A 15 10.16 -14.26 -4.23
C GLU A 15 10.94 -13.92 -5.49
N GLU A 16 10.28 -13.28 -6.44
CA GLU A 16 10.94 -12.85 -7.69
C GLU A 16 12.06 -11.85 -7.43
N HIS A 17 11.83 -10.87 -6.56
CA HIS A 17 12.84 -9.87 -6.22
C HIS A 17 14.02 -10.49 -5.49
N ALA A 18 13.75 -11.40 -4.56
CA ALA A 18 14.81 -12.11 -3.81
C ALA A 18 15.66 -12.93 -4.77
N ARG A 19 15.02 -13.66 -5.66
CA ARG A 19 15.71 -14.49 -6.65
C ARG A 19 16.61 -13.65 -7.57
N ALA A 20 16.06 -12.52 -8.04
CA ALA A 20 16.79 -11.61 -8.94
C ALA A 20 18.03 -10.99 -8.26
N ASN A 21 18.02 -10.90 -6.94
CA ASN A 21 19.11 -10.30 -6.17
C ASN A 21 19.98 -11.35 -5.45
N GLY A 22 19.76 -12.63 -5.72
CA GLY A 22 20.53 -13.69 -5.08
C GLY A 22 20.29 -13.81 -3.59
N ALA A 23 19.17 -13.31 -3.10
CA ALA A 23 18.83 -13.35 -1.68
C ALA A 23 18.17 -14.67 -1.31
N LYS A 24 18.39 -15.11 -0.07
CA LYS A 24 17.82 -16.35 0.45
C LYS A 24 16.54 -16.14 1.23
N LYS A 25 16.34 -14.93 1.77
CA LYS A 25 15.13 -14.62 2.52
C LYS A 25 14.81 -13.13 2.45
N VAL A 26 13.54 -12.84 2.73
CA VAL A 26 13.04 -11.48 2.87
C VAL A 26 12.89 -11.21 4.36
N THR A 27 13.43 -10.09 4.84
CA THR A 27 13.40 -9.75 6.25
C THR A 27 12.40 -8.68 6.58
N LYS A 28 12.02 -7.87 5.59
CA LYS A 28 11.01 -6.82 5.80
C LYS A 28 10.30 -6.51 4.49
N VAL A 29 8.99 -6.32 4.59
CA VAL A 29 8.13 -5.92 3.48
C VAL A 29 7.37 -4.67 3.90
N VAL A 30 7.49 -3.60 3.14
CA VAL A 30 6.78 -2.34 3.41
C VAL A 30 5.79 -2.08 2.29
N VAL A 31 4.53 -1.92 2.63
CA VAL A 31 3.48 -1.58 1.67
C VAL A 31 2.81 -0.27 2.04
N LYS A 32 2.26 0.40 1.03
CA LYS A 32 1.45 1.61 1.21
C LYS A 32 0.04 1.27 0.74
N ILE A 33 -0.94 1.49 1.60
CA ILE A 33 -2.35 1.22 1.29
C ILE A 33 -3.10 2.53 1.27
N GLY A 34 -3.68 2.86 0.10
CA GLY A 34 -4.53 4.03 -0.03
C GLY A 34 -5.87 3.80 0.65
N VAL A 35 -6.41 4.83 1.30
CA VAL A 35 -7.70 4.70 2.00
C VAL A 35 -8.85 4.40 1.05
N LEU A 36 -8.71 4.70 -0.24
CA LEU A 36 -9.74 4.42 -1.25
C LEU A 36 -9.51 3.09 -1.98
N SER A 37 -8.46 2.35 -1.63
CA SER A 37 -8.11 1.11 -2.35
C SER A 37 -9.08 -0.04 -2.11
N GLY A 38 -9.87 0.03 -1.06
CA GLY A 38 -10.75 -1.07 -0.67
C GLY A 38 -10.04 -2.19 0.08
N VAL A 39 -8.73 -2.06 0.31
CA VAL A 39 -7.96 -3.06 1.04
C VAL A 39 -8.08 -2.79 2.53
N GLU A 40 -8.46 -3.82 3.30
CA GLU A 40 -8.55 -3.74 4.76
C GLU A 40 -7.19 -4.07 5.38
N PRO A 41 -6.50 -3.09 6.00
CA PRO A 41 -5.14 -3.31 6.51
C PRO A 41 -5.03 -4.46 7.51
N GLU A 42 -5.98 -4.57 8.43
CA GLU A 42 -5.94 -5.62 9.44
C GLU A 42 -6.09 -7.01 8.84
N LEU A 43 -6.98 -7.14 7.85
CA LEU A 43 -7.18 -8.41 7.16
C LEU A 43 -5.96 -8.76 6.32
N LEU A 44 -5.33 -7.76 5.69
CA LEU A 44 -4.12 -7.99 4.92
C LEU A 44 -2.97 -8.44 5.82
N GLN A 45 -2.82 -7.83 6.98
CA GLN A 45 -1.80 -8.21 7.96
C GLN A 45 -1.99 -9.68 8.38
N THR A 46 -3.23 -10.04 8.74
CA THR A 46 -3.56 -11.40 9.16
C THR A 46 -3.29 -12.41 8.04
N ALA A 47 -3.70 -12.07 6.84
CA ALA A 47 -3.50 -12.95 5.68
C ALA A 47 -2.00 -13.13 5.40
N PHE A 48 -1.23 -12.05 5.46
CA PHE A 48 0.22 -12.13 5.27
C PHE A 48 0.87 -13.04 6.32
N ASP A 49 0.55 -12.81 7.58
CA ASP A 49 1.10 -13.60 8.69
C ASP A 49 0.75 -15.09 8.58
N THR A 50 -0.42 -15.38 8.03
CA THR A 50 -0.87 -16.76 7.84
C THR A 50 -0.16 -17.44 6.67
N PHE A 51 -0.08 -16.77 5.53
CA PHE A 51 0.42 -17.37 4.29
C PHE A 51 1.91 -17.23 4.06
N LYS A 52 2.61 -16.44 4.86
CA LYS A 52 4.08 -16.31 4.73
C LYS A 52 4.83 -17.53 5.24
N GLU A 53 4.20 -18.36 6.07
CA GLU A 53 4.85 -19.53 6.65
C GLU A 53 5.39 -20.47 5.58
N LYS A 54 6.60 -20.95 5.79
CA LYS A 54 7.30 -21.84 4.86
C LYS A 54 7.63 -21.18 3.51
N THR A 55 7.60 -19.86 3.46
CA THR A 55 8.07 -19.10 2.29
C THR A 55 9.33 -18.35 2.64
N ILE A 56 9.93 -17.69 1.67
CA ILE A 56 11.11 -16.84 1.92
C ILE A 56 10.77 -15.64 2.81
N CYS A 57 9.49 -15.36 3.03
CA CYS A 57 9.02 -14.28 3.89
C CYS A 57 8.62 -14.76 5.27
N ASP A 58 8.93 -16.00 5.62
CA ASP A 58 8.50 -16.63 6.89
C ASP A 58 8.80 -15.76 8.11
N SER A 59 9.99 -15.20 8.18
CA SER A 59 10.40 -14.34 9.31
C SER A 59 10.32 -12.85 9.00
N ALA A 60 9.69 -12.48 7.89
CA ALA A 60 9.64 -11.09 7.48
C ALA A 60 8.68 -10.26 8.34
N GLU A 61 9.13 -9.06 8.68
CA GLU A 61 8.25 -8.05 9.27
C GLU A 61 7.42 -7.41 8.16
N PHE A 62 6.11 -7.29 8.38
CA PHE A 62 5.22 -6.68 7.41
C PHE A 62 4.74 -5.32 7.94
N SER A 63 5.17 -4.25 7.29
CA SER A 63 4.87 -2.89 7.70
C SER A 63 3.90 -2.24 6.72
N ILE A 64 2.81 -1.71 7.24
CA ILE A 64 1.75 -1.08 6.45
C ILE A 64 1.72 0.42 6.73
N ASN A 65 1.84 1.22 5.67
CA ASN A 65 1.66 2.66 5.75
C ASN A 65 0.33 3.01 5.09
N ILE A 66 -0.51 3.76 5.80
CA ILE A 66 -1.81 4.18 5.28
C ILE A 66 -1.65 5.51 4.57
N GLN A 67 -2.07 5.57 3.32
CA GLN A 67 -2.01 6.78 2.50
C GLN A 67 -3.38 7.44 2.45
N LYS A 68 -3.48 8.63 3.00
CA LYS A 68 -4.70 9.44 2.90
C LYS A 68 -4.88 9.92 1.46
N VAL A 69 -6.09 10.39 1.16
CA VAL A 69 -6.39 10.91 -0.18
C VAL A 69 -5.66 12.23 -0.38
N GLU A 70 -4.87 12.31 -1.43
CA GLU A 70 -4.22 13.54 -1.84
C GLU A 70 -4.86 14.01 -3.13
N ILE A 71 -5.06 15.33 -3.23
CA ILE A 71 -5.73 15.93 -4.37
C ILE A 71 -4.93 17.11 -4.91
N PHE A 72 -5.15 17.39 -6.17
CA PHE A 72 -4.72 18.64 -6.79
C PHE A 72 -5.98 19.44 -7.14
N CYS A 73 -6.04 20.69 -6.71
CA CYS A 73 -7.16 21.56 -7.01
C CYS A 73 -6.89 22.34 -8.29
N ASN A 74 -7.75 22.20 -9.28
CA ASN A 74 -7.60 22.88 -10.56
C ASN A 74 -7.94 24.37 -10.47
N ARG A 75 -8.64 24.78 -9.42
CA ARG A 75 -9.04 26.17 -9.22
C ARG A 75 -7.93 27.00 -8.57
N CYS A 76 -7.37 26.51 -7.47
CA CYS A 76 -6.32 27.26 -6.77
C CYS A 76 -4.90 26.74 -7.07
N ASN A 77 -4.78 25.73 -7.92
CA ASN A 77 -3.51 25.14 -8.35
C ASN A 77 -2.62 24.69 -7.18
N ALA A 78 -3.22 24.07 -6.17
CA ALA A 78 -2.50 23.62 -4.99
C ALA A 78 -2.82 22.17 -4.68
N ASN A 79 -1.86 21.51 -4.04
CA ASN A 79 -2.03 20.14 -3.55
C ASN A 79 -2.52 20.18 -2.10
N SER A 80 -3.33 19.21 -1.73
CA SER A 80 -3.84 19.11 -0.37
C SER A 80 -4.08 17.65 -0.02
N THR A 81 -4.03 17.33 1.28
CA THR A 81 -4.38 16.02 1.80
C THR A 81 -5.76 16.12 2.44
N LEU A 82 -6.67 15.25 2.03
CA LEU A 82 -8.02 15.22 2.60
C LEU A 82 -8.00 14.47 3.92
N GLN A 83 -8.58 15.09 4.95
CA GLN A 83 -8.68 14.47 6.28
C GLN A 83 -9.98 13.70 6.46
N LYS A 84 -10.95 13.97 5.60
CA LYS A 84 -12.29 13.37 5.64
C LYS A 84 -12.68 12.90 4.26
N ASN A 85 -13.76 12.11 4.17
CA ASN A 85 -14.29 11.63 2.90
C ASN A 85 -15.11 12.70 2.17
N GLU A 86 -14.67 13.93 2.23
CA GLU A 86 -15.29 15.04 1.51
C GLU A 86 -14.39 15.42 0.34
N PHE A 87 -14.87 15.19 -0.86
CA PHE A 87 -14.07 15.44 -2.07
C PHE A 87 -14.20 16.89 -2.52
N ALA A 88 -13.56 17.75 -1.75
CA ALA A 88 -13.49 19.19 -2.04
C ALA A 88 -12.16 19.72 -1.57
N CYS A 89 -11.68 20.78 -2.21
CA CYS A 89 -10.42 21.40 -1.80
C CYS A 89 -10.56 21.99 -0.40
N PRO A 90 -9.72 21.61 0.56
CA PRO A 90 -9.82 22.19 1.91
C PRO A 90 -9.44 23.66 1.98
N LYS A 91 -8.81 24.20 0.93
CA LYS A 91 -8.38 25.60 0.89
C LYS A 91 -9.41 26.53 0.28
N CYS A 92 -10.09 26.10 -0.80
CA CYS A 92 -11.02 26.97 -1.53
C CYS A 92 -12.42 26.35 -1.71
N GLU A 93 -12.62 25.15 -1.17
CA GLU A 93 -13.91 24.43 -1.23
C GLU A 93 -14.39 24.04 -2.62
N SER A 94 -13.55 24.20 -3.65
CA SER A 94 -13.89 23.78 -5.01
C SER A 94 -14.01 22.26 -5.08
N VAL A 95 -14.96 21.79 -5.90
CA VAL A 95 -15.07 20.35 -6.20
C VAL A 95 -14.34 19.98 -7.48
N ASP A 96 -13.72 20.96 -8.14
CA ASP A 96 -12.90 20.72 -9.33
C ASP A 96 -11.50 20.26 -8.90
N ILE A 97 -11.42 19.02 -8.44
CA ILE A 97 -10.20 18.44 -7.89
C ILE A 97 -9.88 17.13 -8.61
N LYS A 98 -8.61 16.77 -8.57
CA LYS A 98 -8.12 15.50 -9.10
C LYS A 98 -7.45 14.73 -7.96
N VAL A 99 -7.84 13.49 -7.79
CA VAL A 99 -7.19 12.62 -6.79
C VAL A 99 -5.83 12.20 -7.35
N THR A 100 -4.76 12.46 -6.60
CA THR A 100 -3.40 12.17 -7.03
C THR A 100 -2.77 11.00 -6.25
N ASP A 101 -3.29 10.65 -5.09
CA ASP A 101 -2.84 9.49 -4.32
C ASP A 101 -3.94 9.04 -3.37
N GLY A 102 -3.80 7.82 -2.84
CA GLY A 102 -4.75 7.25 -1.89
C GLY A 102 -5.72 6.25 -2.51
N GLU A 103 -5.61 5.95 -3.80
CA GLU A 103 -6.51 5.03 -4.49
C GLU A 103 -5.99 3.59 -4.57
N ASP A 104 -4.69 3.39 -4.49
CA ASP A 104 -4.08 2.10 -4.75
C ASP A 104 -3.22 1.58 -3.61
N MET A 105 -2.83 0.32 -3.72
CA MET A 105 -1.85 -0.29 -2.83
C MET A 105 -0.54 -0.48 -3.60
N TYR A 106 0.59 -0.18 -2.95
CA TYR A 106 1.91 -0.31 -3.55
C TYR A 106 2.87 -1.07 -2.65
N LEU A 107 3.69 -1.92 -3.25
CA LEU A 107 4.86 -2.47 -2.57
C LEU A 107 5.94 -1.39 -2.61
N MET A 108 6.29 -0.85 -1.45
CA MET A 108 7.22 0.27 -1.35
C MET A 108 8.67 -0.16 -1.26
N SER A 109 8.97 -1.15 -0.45
CA SER A 109 10.33 -1.63 -0.29
C SER A 109 10.39 -3.03 0.27
N LEU A 110 11.53 -3.68 0.02
CA LEU A 110 11.86 -4.98 0.57
C LEU A 110 13.25 -4.91 1.18
N GLU A 111 13.44 -5.57 2.32
CA GLU A 111 14.77 -5.80 2.85
C GLU A 111 15.07 -7.28 2.68
N LEU A 112 16.19 -7.56 2.04
CA LEU A 112 16.58 -8.90 1.64
C LEU A 112 17.85 -9.32 2.36
N GLU A 113 18.01 -10.63 2.53
CA GLU A 113 19.20 -11.16 3.19
C GLU A 113 19.75 -12.42 2.51
#